data_58a782bf7652e2fc9a0ce3aa966007a4
#
_entry.id   58a782bf7652e2fc9a0ce3aa966007a4
#
_cell.length_a   1.000
_cell.length_b   1.000
_cell.length_c   1.000
_cell.angle_alpha   90.00
_cell.angle_beta   90.00
_cell.angle_gamma   90.00
#
_symmetry.space_group_name_H-M   'P 1'
#
loop_
_entity.id
_entity.type
_entity.pdbx_description
1 polymer ?
#
loop_
_entity_poly.entity_id
_entity_poly.type
_entity_poly.pdbx_seq_one_letter_code
_entity_poly.pdbx_strand_id
1 'polypeptide(L)'
;LAPEKTQTIEIESFTPRTQVDPLRFDHPYYLIPGDKTVGTLRAYRLLVAAMGESDLLALGKFVMRNREYLAAIRVYGKALALSTMHFPAEIRSTDEIPGPDEVPEKEELKNAISIIGERTTEWDPVSYEDQYRARLMKVIDKKRKGSKITVPSSAEEEKPTAAPDLMAALKKTLAESRGKRRKPRDLSRLSRDELYELASERGLKGRSSMNKQQLLRALRD
;
A
#
# COMPACT_ATOMS: atom_id res chain seq x y z
N LEU A 1 -13.35 33.04 12.58
CA LEU A 1 -13.21 32.60 13.96
C LEU A 1 -12.08 31.56 13.95
N ALA A 2 -10.97 31.88 14.63
CA ALA A 2 -9.89 30.90 14.79
C ALA A 2 -10.33 29.85 15.83
N PRO A 3 -10.11 28.55 15.57
CA PRO A 3 -10.40 27.52 16.55
C PRO A 3 -9.52 27.71 17.80
N GLU A 4 -10.04 27.34 18.97
CA GLU A 4 -9.25 27.33 20.19
C GLU A 4 -8.00 26.47 19.99
N LYS A 5 -6.82 27.01 20.33
CA LYS A 5 -5.54 26.32 20.18
C LYS A 5 -5.41 25.25 21.28
N THR A 6 -6.04 24.12 21.09
CA THR A 6 -5.78 22.95 21.93
C THR A 6 -4.59 22.18 21.34
N GLN A 7 -3.58 21.89 22.15
CA GLN A 7 -2.46 21.00 21.76
C GLN A 7 -2.81 19.53 22.03
N THR A 8 -4.07 19.23 22.24
CA THR A 8 -4.58 17.90 22.58
C THR A 8 -5.41 17.36 21.44
N ILE A 9 -5.38 16.05 21.28
CA ILE A 9 -6.27 15.31 20.40
C ILE A 9 -7.45 14.86 21.27
N GLU A 10 -8.65 15.32 20.95
CA GLU A 10 -9.87 14.92 21.65
C GLU A 10 -10.46 13.69 20.96
N ILE A 11 -10.36 12.54 21.64
CA ILE A 11 -10.99 11.31 21.17
C ILE A 11 -12.46 11.35 21.53
N GLU A 12 -13.34 11.31 20.53
CA GLU A 12 -14.80 11.38 20.71
C GLU A 12 -15.44 9.98 20.72
N SER A 13 -14.90 9.04 19.93
CA SER A 13 -15.51 7.72 19.78
C SER A 13 -14.52 6.68 19.29
N PHE A 14 -14.93 5.41 19.34
CA PHE A 14 -14.25 4.28 18.75
C PHE A 14 -15.19 3.56 17.78
N THR A 15 -14.67 3.14 16.62
CA THR A 15 -15.47 2.48 15.59
C THR A 15 -14.67 1.36 14.90
N PRO A 16 -15.33 0.28 14.43
CA PRO A 16 -14.68 -0.73 13.60
C PRO A 16 -14.07 -0.13 12.34
N ARG A 17 -12.87 -0.58 11.97
CA ARG A 17 -12.15 -0.09 10.77
C ARG A 17 -12.98 -0.21 9.49
N THR A 18 -13.80 -1.24 9.39
CA THR A 18 -14.66 -1.53 8.23
C THR A 18 -15.77 -0.51 8.00
N GLN A 19 -16.11 0.29 9.02
CA GLN A 19 -17.14 1.33 8.91
C GLN A 19 -16.64 2.66 8.36
N VAL A 20 -15.32 2.82 8.27
CA VAL A 20 -14.71 4.05 7.74
C VAL A 20 -14.20 3.78 6.33
N ASP A 21 -14.87 4.39 5.35
CA ASP A 21 -14.46 4.28 3.96
C ASP A 21 -13.06 4.88 3.77
N PRO A 22 -12.14 4.20 3.04
CA PRO A 22 -10.79 4.70 2.75
C PRO A 22 -10.75 6.08 2.09
N LEU A 23 -11.79 6.47 1.34
CA LEU A 23 -11.92 7.79 0.73
C LEU A 23 -11.91 8.94 1.75
N ARG A 24 -12.25 8.63 3.02
CA ARG A 24 -12.23 9.59 4.11
C ARG A 24 -10.84 9.98 4.57
N PHE A 25 -9.83 9.14 4.34
CA PHE A 25 -8.47 9.39 4.82
C PHE A 25 -7.72 10.35 3.89
N ASP A 26 -6.96 11.28 4.52
CA ASP A 26 -6.12 12.26 3.82
C ASP A 26 -4.63 11.97 4.13
N HIS A 27 -4.04 12.60 5.12
CA HIS A 27 -2.60 12.47 5.41
C HIS A 27 -2.32 11.62 6.66
N PRO A 28 -1.41 10.63 6.58
CA PRO A 28 -0.99 9.85 7.73
C PRO A 28 0.17 10.51 8.48
N TYR A 29 0.14 10.37 9.82
CA TYR A 29 1.18 10.79 10.75
C TYR A 29 1.47 9.70 11.76
N TYR A 30 2.68 9.63 12.29
CA TYR A 30 2.97 8.84 13.48
C TYR A 30 2.71 9.68 14.73
N LEU A 31 2.01 9.10 15.70
CA LEU A 31 1.90 9.67 17.03
C LEU A 31 3.02 9.10 17.89
N ILE A 32 3.78 9.99 18.51
CA ILE A 32 4.85 9.65 19.44
C ILE A 32 4.56 10.30 20.79
N PRO A 33 5.03 9.70 21.90
CA PRO A 33 4.94 10.33 23.22
C PRO A 33 5.61 11.72 23.22
N GLY A 34 4.95 12.72 23.78
CA GLY A 34 5.48 14.08 23.83
C GLY A 34 6.73 14.24 24.71
N ASP A 35 6.87 13.36 25.70
CA ASP A 35 8.05 13.27 26.55
C ASP A 35 8.40 11.82 26.87
N LYS A 36 9.53 11.63 27.56
CA LYS A 36 10.02 10.29 27.97
C LYS A 36 9.75 9.98 29.44
N THR A 37 8.83 10.67 30.09
CA THR A 37 8.47 10.36 31.47
C THR A 37 7.83 8.97 31.56
N VAL A 38 8.01 8.31 32.70
CA VAL A 38 7.48 6.97 32.94
C VAL A 38 5.95 6.95 32.79
N GLY A 39 5.28 8.01 33.23
CA GLY A 39 3.83 8.17 33.14
C GLY A 39 3.34 8.25 31.71
N THR A 40 3.93 9.13 30.90
CA THR A 40 3.57 9.32 29.47
C THR A 40 3.82 8.04 28.67
N LEU A 41 4.97 7.40 28.88
CA LEU A 41 5.27 6.14 28.17
C LEU A 41 4.32 5.01 28.57
N ARG A 42 3.93 4.93 29.85
CA ARG A 42 2.97 3.93 30.32
C ARG A 42 1.59 4.15 29.73
N ALA A 43 1.09 5.38 29.73
CA ALA A 43 -0.19 5.73 29.14
C ALA A 43 -0.23 5.44 27.62
N TYR A 44 0.82 5.82 26.90
CA TYR A 44 0.94 5.52 25.47
C TYR A 44 0.92 4.02 25.18
N ARG A 45 1.70 3.22 25.91
CA ARG A 45 1.75 1.76 25.76
C ARG A 45 0.40 1.10 26.07
N LEU A 46 -0.30 1.58 27.10
CA LEU A 46 -1.62 1.10 27.46
C LEU A 46 -2.62 1.34 26.33
N LEU A 47 -2.60 2.56 25.74
CA LEU A 47 -3.46 2.89 24.62
C LEU A 47 -3.16 2.05 23.39
N VAL A 48 -1.88 1.84 23.04
CA VAL A 48 -1.45 0.95 21.94
C VAL A 48 -1.96 -0.48 22.19
N ALA A 49 -1.82 -1.01 23.38
CA ALA A 49 -2.26 -2.37 23.71
C ALA A 49 -3.79 -2.51 23.63
N ALA A 50 -4.52 -1.60 24.28
CA ALA A 50 -5.99 -1.64 24.29
C ALA A 50 -6.60 -1.52 22.89
N MET A 51 -6.08 -0.59 22.08
CA MET A 51 -6.55 -0.42 20.70
C MET A 51 -6.11 -1.58 19.79
N GLY A 52 -4.96 -2.21 20.08
CA GLY A 52 -4.47 -3.36 19.32
C GLY A 52 -5.34 -4.61 19.54
N GLU A 53 -5.83 -4.83 20.77
CA GLU A 53 -6.71 -5.95 21.08
C GLU A 53 -8.13 -5.76 20.53
N SER A 54 -8.60 -4.51 20.45
CA SER A 54 -9.98 -4.21 20.01
C SER A 54 -10.14 -4.10 18.49
N ASP A 55 -9.04 -3.92 17.74
CA ASP A 55 -9.02 -3.61 16.28
C ASP A 55 -9.95 -2.46 15.89
N LEU A 56 -10.07 -1.46 16.77
CA LEU A 56 -10.89 -0.28 16.54
C LEU A 56 -10.04 0.91 16.07
N LEU A 57 -10.70 1.84 15.38
CA LEU A 57 -10.21 3.20 15.15
C LEU A 57 -10.73 4.12 16.26
N ALA A 58 -9.89 4.95 16.84
CA ALA A 58 -10.33 6.08 17.61
C ALA A 58 -10.59 7.27 16.69
N LEU A 59 -11.78 7.85 16.75
CA LEU A 59 -12.14 9.06 16.02
C LEU A 59 -12.08 10.25 16.95
N GLY A 60 -11.55 11.35 16.47
CA GLY A 60 -11.40 12.56 17.27
C GLY A 60 -11.09 13.78 16.44
N LYS A 61 -10.92 14.91 17.11
CA LYS A 61 -10.57 16.17 16.50
C LYS A 61 -9.31 16.76 17.13
N PHE A 62 -8.59 17.54 16.35
CA PHE A 62 -7.45 18.29 16.84
C PHE A 62 -7.21 19.54 15.99
N VAL A 63 -6.51 20.50 16.55
CA VAL A 63 -6.15 21.73 15.84
C VAL A 63 -4.67 21.70 15.48
N MET A 64 -4.38 21.86 14.20
CA MET A 64 -3.02 21.99 13.69
C MET A 64 -2.95 23.16 12.71
N ARG A 65 -1.96 24.04 12.87
CA ARG A 65 -1.76 25.22 12.01
C ARG A 65 -3.02 26.10 11.88
N ASN A 66 -3.71 26.34 13.00
CA ASN A 66 -4.95 27.13 13.08
C ASN A 66 -6.15 26.56 12.28
N ARG A 67 -6.14 25.28 11.96
CA ARG A 67 -7.26 24.57 11.34
C ARG A 67 -7.62 23.34 12.17
N GLU A 68 -8.92 23.12 12.36
CA GLU A 68 -9.47 21.90 12.94
C GLU A 68 -9.44 20.77 11.91
N TYR A 69 -9.05 19.59 12.35
CA TYR A 69 -9.01 18.38 11.57
C TYR A 69 -9.80 17.27 12.28
N LEU A 70 -10.60 16.56 11.53
CA LEU A 70 -11.09 15.24 11.92
C LEU A 70 -9.95 14.23 11.76
N ALA A 71 -9.80 13.31 12.70
CA ALA A 71 -8.72 12.34 12.71
C ALA A 71 -9.20 10.94 13.08
N ALA A 72 -8.59 9.95 12.45
CA ALA A 72 -8.66 8.57 12.86
C ALA A 72 -7.30 8.09 13.37
N ILE A 73 -7.29 7.51 14.58
CA ILE A 73 -6.09 6.94 15.19
C ILE A 73 -6.22 5.43 15.19
N ARG A 74 -5.15 4.74 14.82
CA ARG A 74 -5.07 3.27 14.80
C ARG A 74 -3.69 2.79 15.26
N VAL A 75 -3.62 1.54 15.62
CA VAL A 75 -2.33 0.88 15.85
C VAL A 75 -1.68 0.55 14.51
N TYR A 76 -0.38 0.84 14.39
CA TYR A 76 0.45 0.45 13.27
C TYR A 76 1.79 -0.09 13.78
N GLY A 77 1.96 -1.39 13.72
CA GLY A 77 3.09 -2.06 14.33
C GLY A 77 3.14 -1.83 15.85
N LYS A 78 4.17 -1.17 16.34
CA LYS A 78 4.37 -0.85 17.78
C LYS A 78 3.98 0.60 18.14
N ALA A 79 3.38 1.32 17.22
CA ALA A 79 3.08 2.74 17.38
C ALA A 79 1.62 3.04 17.04
N LEU A 80 1.18 4.25 17.39
CA LEU A 80 -0.07 4.81 16.90
C LEU A 80 0.18 5.60 15.63
N ALA A 81 -0.69 5.42 14.65
CA ALA A 81 -0.78 6.25 13.46
C ALA A 81 -2.08 7.04 13.51
N LEU A 82 -1.98 8.33 13.21
CA LEU A 82 -3.10 9.24 13.01
C LEU A 82 -3.23 9.52 11.53
N SER A 83 -4.42 9.41 10.97
CA SER A 83 -4.73 9.92 9.65
C SER A 83 -5.71 11.08 9.78
N THR A 84 -5.40 12.23 9.16
CA THR A 84 -6.41 13.28 8.98
C THR A 84 -7.50 12.76 8.07
N MET A 85 -8.71 13.27 8.24
CA MET A 85 -9.88 12.82 7.51
C MET A 85 -10.61 14.00 6.88
N HIS A 86 -11.22 13.77 5.74
CA HIS A 86 -12.14 14.70 5.13
C HIS A 86 -13.47 14.75 5.90
N PHE A 87 -13.98 15.95 6.11
CA PHE A 87 -15.36 16.12 6.57
C PHE A 87 -16.36 15.66 5.51
N PRO A 88 -17.57 15.25 5.90
CA PRO A 88 -18.58 14.80 4.93
C PRO A 88 -18.83 15.77 3.77
N ALA A 89 -18.81 17.07 4.03
CA ALA A 89 -19.01 18.11 3.03
C ALA A 89 -17.85 18.31 2.03
N GLU A 90 -16.67 17.76 2.32
CA GLU A 90 -15.48 17.84 1.44
C GLU A 90 -15.46 16.71 0.40
N ILE A 91 -16.32 15.70 0.55
CA ILE A 91 -16.42 14.56 -0.39
C ILE A 91 -17.56 14.82 -1.35
N ARG A 92 -17.25 14.79 -2.64
CA ARG A 92 -18.25 14.96 -3.71
C ARG A 92 -19.14 13.71 -3.80
N SER A 93 -20.43 13.94 -4.11
CA SER A 93 -21.34 12.84 -4.44
C SER A 93 -20.91 12.15 -5.74
N THR A 94 -21.19 10.87 -5.84
CA THR A 94 -21.01 10.09 -7.06
C THR A 94 -22.20 10.21 -8.01
N ASP A 95 -23.27 10.91 -7.62
CA ASP A 95 -24.51 11.03 -8.40
C ASP A 95 -24.30 11.77 -9.74
N GLU A 96 -23.24 12.59 -9.84
CA GLU A 96 -22.88 13.31 -11.06
C GLU A 96 -21.98 12.50 -12.01
N ILE A 97 -21.59 11.28 -11.65
CA ILE A 97 -20.73 10.43 -12.48
C ILE A 97 -21.60 9.77 -13.57
N PRO A 98 -21.37 10.09 -14.85
CA PRO A 98 -22.18 9.51 -15.91
C PRO A 98 -21.87 8.01 -16.08
N GLY A 99 -22.89 7.22 -16.36
CA GLY A 99 -22.76 5.86 -16.85
C GLY A 99 -22.98 4.69 -15.92
N PRO A 100 -23.27 4.84 -14.59
CA PRO A 100 -23.54 3.67 -13.74
C PRO A 100 -24.93 3.04 -13.94
N ASP A 101 -25.83 3.69 -14.70
CA ASP A 101 -27.24 3.26 -14.79
C ASP A 101 -27.47 2.12 -15.80
N GLU A 102 -26.51 1.84 -16.67
CA GLU A 102 -26.59 0.73 -17.61
C GLU A 102 -26.19 -0.58 -16.96
N VAL A 103 -27.12 -1.52 -16.89
CA VAL A 103 -26.86 -2.87 -16.37
C VAL A 103 -26.15 -3.68 -17.47
N PRO A 104 -24.92 -4.16 -17.25
CA PRO A 104 -24.21 -4.94 -18.24
C PRO A 104 -24.91 -6.29 -18.50
N GLU A 105 -24.73 -6.85 -19.71
CA GLU A 105 -25.26 -8.16 -20.05
C GLU A 105 -24.69 -9.25 -19.11
N LYS A 106 -25.50 -10.23 -18.78
CA LYS A 106 -25.13 -11.30 -17.82
C LYS A 106 -23.87 -12.06 -18.23
N GLU A 107 -23.68 -12.31 -19.53
CA GLU A 107 -22.49 -13.01 -20.03
C GLU A 107 -21.24 -12.14 -19.93
N GLU A 108 -21.34 -10.85 -20.23
CA GLU A 108 -20.24 -9.91 -20.08
C GLU A 108 -19.80 -9.79 -18.62
N LEU A 109 -20.76 -9.64 -17.71
CA LEU A 109 -20.50 -9.61 -16.27
C LEU A 109 -19.79 -10.89 -15.79
N LYS A 110 -20.28 -12.07 -16.24
CA LYS A 110 -19.67 -13.36 -15.91
C LYS A 110 -18.22 -13.46 -16.41
N ASN A 111 -17.99 -13.03 -17.64
CA ASN A 111 -16.65 -13.02 -18.23
C ASN A 111 -15.71 -12.05 -17.47
N ALA A 112 -16.21 -10.85 -17.11
CA ALA A 112 -15.44 -9.89 -16.32
C ALA A 112 -15.07 -10.45 -14.93
N ILE A 113 -16.01 -11.06 -14.22
CA ILE A 113 -15.78 -11.72 -12.93
C ILE A 113 -14.73 -12.82 -13.04
N SER A 114 -14.78 -13.66 -14.10
CA SER A 114 -13.78 -14.71 -14.33
C SER A 114 -12.39 -14.13 -14.52
N ILE A 115 -12.28 -13.03 -15.28
CA ILE A 115 -11.00 -12.33 -15.52
C ILE A 115 -10.45 -11.75 -14.22
N ILE A 116 -11.31 -11.13 -13.39
CA ILE A 116 -10.92 -10.59 -12.09
C ILE A 116 -10.43 -11.74 -11.18
N GLY A 117 -11.16 -12.86 -11.13
CA GLY A 117 -10.79 -14.02 -10.33
C GLY A 117 -9.41 -14.61 -10.71
N GLU A 118 -9.10 -14.68 -12.01
CA GLU A 118 -7.79 -15.14 -12.48
C GLU A 118 -6.63 -14.21 -12.07
N ARG A 119 -6.91 -12.96 -11.72
CA ARG A 119 -5.93 -11.95 -11.33
C ARG A 119 -5.95 -11.62 -9.85
N THR A 120 -6.86 -12.18 -9.11
CA THR A 120 -6.90 -12.02 -7.66
C THR A 120 -5.67 -12.67 -7.03
N THR A 121 -4.89 -11.87 -6.34
CA THR A 121 -3.68 -12.31 -5.62
C THR A 121 -3.65 -11.64 -4.26
N GLU A 122 -2.87 -12.18 -3.35
CA GLU A 122 -2.60 -11.50 -2.07
C GLU A 122 -1.78 -10.22 -2.32
N TRP A 123 -2.06 -9.22 -1.47
CA TRP A 123 -1.35 -7.96 -1.52
C TRP A 123 0.07 -8.10 -0.99
N ASP A 124 1.06 -7.91 -1.85
CA ASP A 124 2.48 -7.84 -1.49
C ASP A 124 3.05 -6.46 -1.86
N PRO A 125 3.19 -5.54 -0.90
CA PRO A 125 3.72 -4.21 -1.16
C PRO A 125 5.17 -4.22 -1.66
N VAL A 126 5.96 -5.26 -1.32
CA VAL A 126 7.38 -5.35 -1.72
C VAL A 126 7.52 -5.64 -3.22
N SER A 127 6.50 -6.20 -3.84
CA SER A 127 6.50 -6.49 -5.29
C SER A 127 6.40 -5.23 -6.16
N TYR A 128 6.01 -4.09 -5.58
CA TYR A 128 5.86 -2.81 -6.29
C TYR A 128 7.12 -1.96 -6.16
N GLU A 129 7.96 -1.98 -7.17
CA GLU A 129 9.16 -1.17 -7.25
C GLU A 129 8.90 0.17 -7.95
N ASP A 130 9.46 1.25 -7.41
CA ASP A 130 9.50 2.55 -8.08
C ASP A 130 10.49 2.50 -9.26
N GLN A 131 9.96 2.19 -10.43
CA GLN A 131 10.75 2.09 -11.65
C GLN A 131 11.37 3.43 -12.07
N TYR A 132 10.75 4.56 -11.75
CA TYR A 132 11.33 5.88 -12.02
C TYR A 132 12.60 6.08 -11.22
N ARG A 133 12.55 5.81 -9.92
CA ARG A 133 13.71 5.87 -9.04
C ARG A 133 14.82 4.93 -9.49
N ALA A 134 14.48 3.71 -9.88
CA ALA A 134 15.45 2.74 -10.40
C ALA A 134 16.14 3.23 -11.68
N ARG A 135 15.40 3.85 -12.60
CA ARG A 135 15.93 4.46 -13.82
C ARG A 135 16.80 5.67 -13.50
N LEU A 136 16.36 6.54 -12.60
CA LEU A 136 17.08 7.73 -12.17
C LEU A 136 18.42 7.35 -11.53
N MET A 137 18.44 6.35 -10.64
CA MET A 137 19.69 5.86 -10.02
C MET A 137 20.67 5.32 -11.06
N LYS A 138 20.18 4.57 -12.07
CA LYS A 138 21.04 4.12 -13.20
C LYS A 138 21.66 5.28 -13.98
N VAL A 139 20.92 6.37 -14.18
CA VAL A 139 21.43 7.58 -14.85
C VAL A 139 22.49 8.27 -14.00
N ILE A 140 22.24 8.41 -12.70
CA ILE A 140 23.17 9.00 -11.74
C ILE A 140 24.48 8.19 -11.70
N ASP A 141 24.39 6.87 -11.62
CA ASP A 141 25.58 5.99 -11.59
C ASP A 141 26.40 6.07 -12.89
N LYS A 142 25.74 6.15 -14.06
CA LYS A 142 26.42 6.39 -15.34
C LYS A 142 27.15 7.72 -15.34
N LYS A 143 26.53 8.77 -14.82
CA LYS A 143 27.14 10.10 -14.73
C LYS A 143 28.36 10.12 -13.80
N ARG A 144 28.24 9.43 -12.65
CA ARG A 144 29.38 9.28 -11.70
C ARG A 144 30.58 8.55 -12.32
N LYS A 145 30.32 7.60 -13.24
CA LYS A 145 31.35 6.86 -13.99
C LYS A 145 31.87 7.60 -15.23
N GLY A 146 31.53 8.89 -15.41
CA GLY A 146 32.03 9.73 -16.51
C GLY A 146 31.44 9.44 -17.89
N SER A 147 30.39 8.63 -17.97
CA SER A 147 29.70 8.32 -19.23
C SER A 147 28.86 9.50 -19.70
N LYS A 148 28.95 9.87 -20.99
CA LYS A 148 28.01 10.83 -21.60
C LYS A 148 26.59 10.25 -21.56
N ILE A 149 25.67 11.02 -20.98
CA ILE A 149 24.26 10.64 -20.95
C ILE A 149 23.60 11.28 -22.17
N THR A 150 23.16 10.46 -23.10
CA THR A 150 22.20 10.88 -24.12
C THR A 150 20.82 10.77 -23.49
N VAL A 151 20.19 11.90 -23.18
CA VAL A 151 18.79 11.92 -22.78
C VAL A 151 18.01 11.51 -24.02
N PRO A 152 17.21 10.44 -23.99
CA PRO A 152 16.30 10.19 -25.11
C PRO A 152 15.41 11.41 -25.24
N SER A 153 15.37 12.01 -26.41
CA SER A 153 14.37 13.01 -26.77
C SER A 153 13.01 12.47 -26.35
N SER A 154 12.21 13.31 -25.68
CA SER A 154 10.90 12.99 -25.13
C SER A 154 10.19 11.92 -25.97
N ALA A 155 9.78 10.84 -25.29
CA ALA A 155 8.90 9.87 -25.89
C ALA A 155 7.79 10.65 -26.60
N GLU A 156 7.58 10.36 -27.90
CA GLU A 156 6.41 10.85 -28.62
C GLU A 156 5.21 10.63 -27.71
N GLU A 157 4.51 11.70 -27.38
CA GLU A 157 3.23 11.64 -26.70
C GLU A 157 2.35 10.72 -27.56
N GLU A 158 2.11 9.50 -27.09
CA GLU A 158 1.10 8.66 -27.69
C GLU A 158 -0.21 9.45 -27.64
N LYS A 159 -0.64 9.91 -28.82
CA LYS A 159 -1.94 10.58 -28.97
C LYS A 159 -3.00 9.70 -28.34
N PRO A 160 -3.91 10.25 -27.52
CA PRO A 160 -4.98 9.47 -26.94
C PRO A 160 -5.78 8.82 -28.08
N THR A 161 -5.54 7.55 -28.29
CA THR A 161 -6.41 6.71 -29.13
C THR A 161 -7.76 6.64 -28.46
N ALA A 162 -8.82 6.71 -29.28
CA ALA A 162 -10.21 6.56 -28.83
C ALA A 162 -10.34 5.49 -27.77
N ALA A 163 -11.17 5.74 -26.75
CA ALA A 163 -11.30 4.89 -25.57
C ALA A 163 -11.30 3.41 -25.98
N PRO A 164 -10.25 2.64 -25.58
CA PRO A 164 -10.17 1.26 -25.98
C PRO A 164 -11.35 0.52 -25.35
N ASP A 165 -12.01 -0.33 -26.11
CA ASP A 165 -12.96 -1.28 -25.58
C ASP A 165 -12.31 -1.97 -24.34
N LEU A 166 -12.87 -1.70 -23.16
CA LEU A 166 -12.34 -2.15 -21.89
C LEU A 166 -12.16 -3.68 -21.89
N MET A 167 -13.08 -4.39 -22.53
CA MET A 167 -13.01 -5.86 -22.66
C MET A 167 -11.86 -6.30 -23.59
N ALA A 168 -11.60 -5.56 -24.67
CA ALA A 168 -10.46 -5.83 -25.54
C ALA A 168 -9.13 -5.52 -24.82
N ALA A 169 -9.07 -4.44 -24.06
CA ALA A 169 -7.91 -4.07 -23.26
C ALA A 169 -7.64 -5.11 -22.14
N LEU A 170 -8.67 -5.57 -21.44
CA LEU A 170 -8.58 -6.64 -20.44
C LEU A 170 -8.12 -7.96 -21.05
N LYS A 171 -8.69 -8.38 -22.19
CA LYS A 171 -8.27 -9.58 -22.93
C LYS A 171 -6.81 -9.50 -23.39
N LYS A 172 -6.37 -8.33 -23.91
CA LYS A 172 -4.98 -8.09 -24.31
C LYS A 172 -4.04 -8.20 -23.12
N THR A 173 -4.38 -7.57 -22.00
CA THR A 173 -3.61 -7.62 -20.77
C THR A 173 -3.53 -9.05 -20.19
N LEU A 174 -4.59 -9.84 -20.34
CA LEU A 174 -4.63 -11.27 -19.99
C LEU A 174 -3.68 -12.10 -20.86
N ALA A 175 -3.70 -11.90 -22.17
CA ALA A 175 -2.81 -12.59 -23.10
C ALA A 175 -1.33 -12.27 -22.81
N GLU A 176 -1.02 -11.00 -22.54
CA GLU A 176 0.32 -10.56 -22.17
C GLU A 176 0.79 -11.10 -20.82
N SER A 177 -0.12 -11.25 -19.84
CA SER A 177 0.22 -11.80 -18.53
C SER A 177 0.38 -13.33 -18.54
N ARG A 178 -0.37 -14.04 -19.40
CA ARG A 178 -0.14 -15.48 -19.61
C ARG A 178 1.27 -15.77 -20.15
N GLY A 179 1.82 -14.86 -20.98
CA GLY A 179 3.21 -14.94 -21.44
C GLY A 179 4.25 -14.56 -20.36
N LYS A 180 3.86 -13.77 -19.36
CA LYS A 180 4.72 -13.29 -18.26
C LYS A 180 4.48 -14.02 -16.93
N ARG A 181 3.63 -15.03 -16.87
CA ARG A 181 3.61 -15.90 -15.69
C ARG A 181 5.03 -16.42 -15.49
N ARG A 182 5.76 -15.80 -14.58
CA ARG A 182 6.93 -16.43 -13.95
C ARG A 182 6.39 -17.76 -13.43
N LYS A 183 6.75 -18.85 -14.12
CA LYS A 183 6.60 -20.20 -13.55
C LYS A 183 7.09 -20.08 -12.13
N PRO A 184 6.37 -20.57 -11.13
CA PRO A 184 6.88 -20.58 -9.76
C PRO A 184 8.31 -21.06 -9.86
N ARG A 185 9.26 -20.25 -9.41
CA ARG A 185 10.69 -20.59 -9.49
C ARG A 185 10.79 -21.95 -8.85
N ASP A 186 11.12 -22.94 -9.67
CA ASP A 186 11.30 -24.29 -9.16
C ASP A 186 12.53 -24.27 -8.28
N LEU A 187 12.29 -23.98 -6.99
CA LEU A 187 13.33 -23.83 -5.97
C LEU A 187 14.22 -25.08 -5.91
N SER A 188 13.74 -26.24 -6.42
CA SER A 188 14.51 -27.48 -6.43
C SER A 188 15.73 -27.44 -7.37
N ARG A 189 15.69 -26.57 -8.38
CA ARG A 189 16.77 -26.40 -9.36
C ARG A 189 17.86 -25.42 -8.94
N LEU A 190 17.61 -24.66 -7.88
CA LEU A 190 18.58 -23.70 -7.35
C LEU A 190 19.71 -24.41 -6.59
N SER A 191 20.91 -23.83 -6.66
CA SER A 191 22.06 -24.22 -5.86
C SER A 191 21.81 -23.92 -4.37
N ARG A 192 22.63 -24.47 -3.47
CA ARG A 192 22.55 -24.16 -2.04
C ARG A 192 22.77 -22.66 -1.77
N ASP A 193 23.68 -22.05 -2.51
CA ASP A 193 24.06 -20.64 -2.33
C ASP A 193 22.95 -19.69 -2.77
N GLU A 194 22.29 -19.96 -3.89
CA GLU A 194 21.11 -19.23 -4.34
C GLU A 194 19.92 -19.36 -3.38
N LEU A 195 19.71 -20.54 -2.79
CA LEU A 195 18.70 -20.76 -1.77
C LEU A 195 19.05 -20.02 -0.46
N TYR A 196 20.33 -19.93 -0.13
CA TYR A 196 20.81 -19.20 1.02
C TYR A 196 20.61 -17.70 0.87
N GLU A 197 20.87 -17.13 -0.30
CA GLU A 197 20.57 -15.72 -0.62
C GLU A 197 19.07 -15.43 -0.49
N LEU A 198 18.21 -16.25 -1.09
CA LEU A 198 16.75 -16.12 -0.94
C LEU A 198 16.28 -16.23 0.51
N ALA A 199 16.86 -17.12 1.28
CA ALA A 199 16.58 -17.25 2.71
C ALA A 199 17.07 -16.03 3.52
N SER A 200 18.14 -15.37 3.04
CA SER A 200 18.65 -14.13 3.60
C SER A 200 17.69 -12.96 3.32
N GLU A 201 17.23 -12.83 2.08
CA GLU A 201 16.25 -11.81 1.66
C GLU A 201 14.93 -11.92 2.42
N ARG A 202 14.49 -13.16 2.72
CA ARG A 202 13.28 -13.42 3.51
C ARG A 202 13.49 -13.39 5.03
N GLY A 203 14.69 -13.06 5.49
CA GLY A 203 14.99 -12.91 6.91
C GLY A 203 14.92 -14.20 7.74
N LEU A 204 15.04 -15.38 7.11
CA LEU A 204 14.97 -16.67 7.80
C LEU A 204 16.11 -16.81 8.82
N LYS A 205 15.76 -17.03 10.08
CA LYS A 205 16.73 -17.26 11.17
C LYS A 205 17.31 -18.67 11.09
N GLY A 206 18.58 -18.83 11.43
CA GLY A 206 19.25 -20.14 11.46
C GLY A 206 19.69 -20.68 10.10
N ARG A 207 19.57 -19.90 9.02
CA ARG A 207 19.92 -20.29 7.64
C ARG A 207 21.36 -20.76 7.45
N SER A 208 22.29 -20.29 8.28
CA SER A 208 23.72 -20.65 8.19
C SER A 208 24.02 -22.12 8.47
N SER A 209 23.19 -22.77 9.29
CA SER A 209 23.32 -24.19 9.63
C SER A 209 22.46 -25.12 8.77
N MET A 210 21.68 -24.57 7.84
CA MET A 210 20.75 -25.34 7.01
C MET A 210 21.43 -25.92 5.77
N ASN A 211 21.14 -27.20 5.48
CA ASN A 211 21.51 -27.82 4.23
C ASN A 211 20.50 -27.45 3.10
N LYS A 212 20.82 -27.81 1.84
CA LYS A 212 19.98 -27.49 0.67
C LYS A 212 18.51 -27.91 0.86
N GLN A 213 18.24 -29.09 1.41
CA GLN A 213 16.88 -29.60 1.60
C GLN A 213 16.13 -28.84 2.71
N GLN A 214 16.82 -28.44 3.75
CA GLN A 214 16.25 -27.65 4.85
C GLN A 214 15.92 -26.24 4.39
N LEU A 215 16.80 -25.61 3.58
CA LEU A 215 16.53 -24.31 2.94
C LEU A 215 15.34 -24.36 2.02
N LEU A 216 15.23 -25.43 1.19
CA LEU A 216 14.08 -25.66 0.30
C LEU A 216 12.76 -25.78 1.07
N ARG A 217 12.76 -26.46 2.20
CA ARG A 217 11.57 -26.64 3.04
C ARG A 217 11.16 -25.31 3.69
N ALA A 218 12.11 -24.62 4.29
CA ALA A 218 11.87 -23.34 4.96
C ALA A 218 11.49 -22.18 4.01
N LEU A 219 11.74 -22.32 2.71
CA LEU A 219 11.34 -21.34 1.69
C LEU A 219 9.98 -21.68 1.04
N ARG A 220 9.43 -22.88 1.28
CA ARG A 220 8.11 -23.34 0.81
C ARG A 220 6.99 -23.09 1.80
N ASP A 221 7.32 -23.01 3.09
CA ASP A 221 6.43 -22.67 4.20
C ASP A 221 6.40 -21.14 4.38
#